data_272e3739c8b0d633a4808985e5442f5e
#
_entry.id   272e3739c8b0d633a4808985e5442f5e
#
_cell.length_a   1.000
_cell.length_b   1.000
_cell.length_c   1.000
_cell.angle_alpha   90.00
_cell.angle_beta   90.00
_cell.angle_gamma   90.00
#
_symmetry.space_group_name_H-M   'P 1'
#
loop_
_entity.id
_entity.type
_entity.pdbx_description
1 polymer ?
#
loop_
_entity_poly.entity_id
_entity_poly.type
_entity_poly.pdbx_seq_one_letter_code
_entity_poly.pdbx_strand_id
1 'polypeptide(L)'
;GREGGGGACINISFRHETAERQTLTGEVFGLYDQSHHAAFQERASVVYMGKRLSADLMYSHSHGDSFNTREITSHHALDDGSLHDIQSFERTLATGHNHKLRLSAGYGFSDNHRLSLTYYGNYATTDNRQRITGAITGRNDLDSKPWLHDVMLDYKMPSGTNIGAEYTYYNSPQTQRLSSVLTDRELNYLVNNRQRLDIWRVYARQEHSLKGGWGLNYGASYIRSTDDSRQEYEELMSGQVTSRQGDMLSLLSSNDNANPLVDLSARNSSAKKRENTVNLYAGFNKNFNNKLIIDASLAAEYYNSTAWNEWNWLPTLNVTYLPAEGHVLQLSVGSDTSYPEYWAVQDFITYSNGGYDEIVGNPALKPSHEYSASLTYVMKNKYVFRGWFSYTDDHFMQTLYQRSDELTETFRWVNFDFQQQAGLMAAVPLRLGGWYSGNLTATGVWLRHKDSDFYDIPFDRSKLLGIFTLKNEFTISKRPEIVLSLDGQVQTKAIQGNYDLPAAGRVDAAVQLKFLKNKRATLKVYCNDMFETSHIDPYIRFRGQDFGMKMSSFRHVGVTFSYAFGSYKEKEHKEVDTSRFMK
;
A
#
# COMPACT_ATOMS: atom_id res chain seq x y z
N GLY A 1 9.60 -11.32 6.07
CA GLY A 1 9.26 -12.43 6.59
C GLY A 1 9.70 -12.98 7.93
N ARG A 2 10.98 -13.12 8.27
CA ARG A 2 11.44 -13.67 9.58
C ARG A 2 11.88 -12.58 10.57
N GLU A 3 11.83 -11.35 10.16
CA GLU A 3 12.31 -10.19 10.94
C GLU A 3 11.13 -9.28 11.31
N GLY A 4 10.12 -9.83 12.02
CA GLY A 4 9.04 -9.02 12.58
C GLY A 4 7.86 -8.77 11.63
N GLY A 5 7.30 -9.80 11.04
CA GLY A 5 6.05 -9.72 10.29
C GLY A 5 5.28 -11.01 10.39
N GLY A 6 4.07 -10.99 10.93
CA GLY A 6 3.18 -12.15 11.13
C GLY A 6 2.68 -12.85 9.87
N GLY A 7 3.33 -12.66 8.73
CA GLY A 7 3.07 -13.37 7.48
C GLY A 7 3.70 -14.75 7.45
N ALA A 8 3.01 -15.75 6.90
CA ALA A 8 3.57 -17.05 6.61
C ALA A 8 4.85 -16.91 5.75
N CYS A 9 6.02 -17.13 6.35
CA CYS A 9 7.28 -17.05 5.63
C CYS A 9 7.47 -18.34 4.82
N ILE A 10 7.21 -18.27 3.53
CA ILE A 10 7.70 -19.29 2.60
C ILE A 10 9.17 -18.99 2.36
N ASN A 11 10.06 -19.81 2.93
CA ASN A 11 11.49 -19.71 2.67
C ASN A 11 11.76 -20.24 1.25
N ILE A 12 11.65 -19.36 0.27
CA ILE A 12 12.06 -19.63 -1.11
C ILE A 12 13.57 -19.44 -1.16
N SER A 13 14.33 -20.50 -0.94
CA SER A 13 15.74 -20.48 -1.25
C SER A 13 15.89 -20.59 -2.77
N PHE A 14 16.21 -19.49 -3.43
CA PHE A 14 16.60 -19.52 -4.83
C PHE A 14 17.90 -20.32 -4.95
N ARG A 15 17.85 -21.53 -5.49
CA ARG A 15 19.00 -22.12 -6.14
C ARG A 15 19.27 -21.25 -7.37
N HIS A 16 20.29 -20.43 -7.32
CA HIS A 16 20.85 -19.91 -8.53
C HIS A 16 21.43 -21.09 -9.31
N GLU A 17 20.73 -21.49 -10.35
CA GLU A 17 21.34 -22.30 -11.38
C GLU A 17 22.48 -21.47 -11.97
N THR A 18 23.70 -21.86 -11.62
CA THR A 18 24.88 -21.43 -12.37
C THR A 18 24.68 -22.01 -13.76
N ALA A 19 24.38 -21.14 -14.73
CA ALA A 19 24.19 -21.58 -16.08
C ALA A 19 25.54 -22.13 -16.60
N GLU A 20 25.59 -23.40 -17.01
CA GLU A 20 26.76 -23.99 -17.70
C GLU A 20 27.12 -23.17 -18.96
N ARG A 21 26.16 -22.45 -19.53
CA ARG A 21 26.32 -21.50 -20.65
C ARG A 21 25.87 -20.12 -20.23
N GLN A 22 26.60 -19.11 -20.69
CA GLN A 22 26.19 -17.72 -20.56
C GLN A 22 24.85 -17.51 -21.23
N THR A 23 23.90 -16.90 -20.53
CA THR A 23 22.56 -16.60 -21.07
C THR A 23 22.26 -15.12 -20.90
N LEU A 24 21.68 -14.55 -21.94
CA LEU A 24 21.10 -13.22 -21.90
C LEU A 24 19.62 -13.35 -22.23
N THR A 25 18.77 -12.91 -21.31
CA THR A 25 17.31 -12.98 -21.43
C THR A 25 16.71 -11.62 -21.12
N GLY A 26 15.52 -11.32 -21.59
CA GLY A 26 14.87 -10.06 -21.27
C GLY A 26 13.46 -9.96 -21.81
N GLU A 27 12.82 -8.86 -21.44
CA GLU A 27 11.48 -8.49 -21.84
C GLU A 27 11.39 -7.00 -22.13
N VAL A 28 10.63 -6.65 -23.15
CA VAL A 28 10.09 -5.31 -23.34
C VAL A 28 8.58 -5.37 -23.18
N PHE A 29 8.02 -4.38 -22.50
CA PHE A 29 6.60 -4.27 -22.19
C PHE A 29 6.12 -2.86 -22.45
N GLY A 30 4.92 -2.74 -23.03
CA GLY A 30 4.22 -1.49 -23.19
C GLY A 30 2.76 -1.64 -22.78
N LEU A 31 2.21 -0.60 -22.18
CA LEU A 31 0.81 -0.49 -21.79
C LEU A 31 0.26 0.86 -22.26
N TYR A 32 -0.92 0.81 -22.84
CA TYR A 32 -1.83 1.94 -23.01
C TYR A 32 -3.10 1.65 -22.23
N ASP A 33 -3.52 2.58 -21.38
CA ASP A 33 -4.76 2.53 -20.62
C ASP A 33 -5.55 3.80 -20.84
N GLN A 34 -6.82 3.66 -21.16
CA GLN A 34 -7.76 4.76 -21.33
C GLN A 34 -8.89 4.61 -20.31
N SER A 35 -8.91 5.52 -19.33
CA SER A 35 -10.08 5.79 -18.51
C SER A 35 -10.74 7.08 -18.98
N HIS A 36 -10.92 8.08 -18.14
CA HIS A 36 -11.28 9.43 -18.59
C HIS A 36 -10.14 10.08 -19.40
N HIS A 37 -8.90 9.84 -19.01
CA HIS A 37 -7.68 10.25 -19.70
C HIS A 37 -6.77 9.07 -19.99
N ALA A 38 -5.77 9.27 -20.85
CA ALA A 38 -4.82 8.25 -21.26
C ALA A 38 -3.64 8.15 -20.27
N ALA A 39 -3.21 6.92 -20.01
CA ALA A 39 -2.00 6.60 -19.27
C ALA A 39 -1.18 5.56 -20.02
N PHE A 40 0.14 5.64 -19.87
CA PHE A 40 1.11 4.80 -20.56
C PHE A 40 2.11 4.22 -19.56
N GLN A 41 2.63 3.05 -19.89
CA GLN A 41 3.76 2.47 -19.19
C GLN A 41 4.65 1.73 -20.18
N GLU A 42 5.96 1.99 -20.10
CA GLU A 42 7.01 1.27 -20.81
C GLU A 42 7.95 0.62 -19.80
N ARG A 43 8.35 -0.64 -20.07
CA ARG A 43 9.31 -1.35 -19.24
C ARG A 43 10.27 -2.16 -20.10
N ALA A 44 11.54 -2.12 -19.75
CA ALA A 44 12.56 -2.99 -20.29
C ALA A 44 13.29 -3.71 -19.16
N SER A 45 13.45 -5.01 -19.29
CA SER A 45 14.17 -5.86 -18.33
C SER A 45 15.18 -6.72 -19.06
N VAL A 46 16.40 -6.82 -18.52
CA VAL A 46 17.48 -7.65 -19.06
C VAL A 46 18.15 -8.40 -17.92
N VAL A 47 18.34 -9.69 -18.10
CA VAL A 47 19.01 -10.58 -17.13
C VAL A 47 20.15 -11.28 -17.83
N TYR A 48 21.34 -11.11 -17.30
CA TYR A 48 22.55 -11.86 -17.66
C TYR A 48 22.86 -12.89 -16.58
N MET A 49 23.11 -14.11 -17.00
CA MET A 49 23.55 -15.19 -16.11
C MET A 49 24.77 -15.88 -16.73
N GLY A 50 25.91 -15.80 -16.03
CA GLY A 50 27.16 -16.48 -16.35
C GLY A 50 27.56 -17.46 -15.24
N LYS A 51 28.71 -18.10 -15.39
CA LYS A 51 29.21 -19.09 -14.40
C LYS A 51 29.38 -18.51 -12.99
N ARG A 52 29.85 -17.27 -12.87
CA ARG A 52 30.11 -16.61 -11.58
C ARG A 52 29.41 -15.27 -11.45
N LEU A 53 29.17 -14.60 -12.55
CA LEU A 53 28.55 -13.27 -12.58
C LEU A 53 27.09 -13.40 -13.00
N SER A 54 26.19 -12.81 -12.21
CA SER A 54 24.80 -12.56 -12.61
C SER A 54 24.53 -11.07 -12.52
N ALA A 55 23.78 -10.53 -13.46
CA ALA A 55 23.35 -9.13 -13.43
C ALA A 55 21.92 -9.03 -13.95
N ASP A 56 21.14 -8.09 -13.42
CA ASP A 56 19.85 -7.73 -13.96
C ASP A 56 19.65 -6.22 -13.93
N LEU A 57 18.97 -5.74 -14.94
CA LEU A 57 18.58 -4.35 -15.13
C LEU A 57 17.08 -4.33 -15.42
N MET A 58 16.33 -3.49 -14.74
CA MET A 58 14.96 -3.14 -15.08
C MET A 58 14.80 -1.63 -15.03
N TYR A 59 14.25 -1.09 -16.09
CA TYR A 59 13.77 0.29 -16.14
C TYR A 59 12.30 0.31 -16.50
N SER A 60 11.52 1.11 -15.79
CA SER A 60 10.10 1.35 -16.09
C SER A 60 9.81 2.85 -16.02
N HIS A 61 9.04 3.33 -16.99
CA HIS A 61 8.47 4.67 -16.98
C HIS A 61 6.96 4.55 -17.10
N SER A 62 6.24 5.22 -16.21
CA SER A 62 4.78 5.37 -16.28
C SER A 62 4.45 6.84 -16.34
N HIS A 63 3.55 7.23 -17.25
CA HIS A 63 3.14 8.61 -17.39
C HIS A 63 1.71 8.71 -17.90
N GLY A 64 1.06 9.84 -17.66
CA GLY A 64 -0.29 10.10 -18.12
C GLY A 64 -1.07 10.99 -17.19
N ASP A 65 -2.35 11.11 -17.52
CA ASP A 65 -3.30 11.90 -16.78
C ASP A 65 -4.30 10.98 -16.08
N SER A 66 -4.64 11.31 -14.84
CA SER A 66 -5.75 10.71 -14.12
C SER A 66 -6.78 11.78 -13.76
N PHE A 67 -8.04 11.43 -13.85
CA PHE A 67 -9.15 12.32 -13.51
C PHE A 67 -10.07 11.63 -12.53
N ASN A 68 -10.47 12.35 -11.49
CA ASN A 68 -11.50 11.89 -10.58
C ASN A 68 -12.46 13.03 -10.21
N THR A 69 -13.68 12.66 -9.82
CA THR A 69 -14.64 13.57 -9.21
C THR A 69 -15.07 13.03 -7.87
N ARG A 70 -15.33 13.94 -6.94
CA ARG A 70 -15.80 13.61 -5.60
C ARG A 70 -16.93 14.59 -5.23
N GLU A 71 -18.05 14.06 -4.80
CA GLU A 71 -19.13 14.82 -4.19
C GLU A 71 -19.09 14.55 -2.69
N ILE A 72 -18.97 15.60 -1.90
CA ILE A 72 -18.93 15.54 -0.44
C ILE A 72 -20.21 16.19 0.07
N THR A 73 -20.90 15.53 0.98
CA THR A 73 -22.08 16.03 1.69
C THR A 73 -21.83 15.93 3.18
N SER A 74 -22.11 17.01 3.92
CA SER A 74 -21.95 17.07 5.35
C SER A 74 -23.14 17.84 5.96
N HIS A 75 -23.83 17.22 6.92
CA HIS A 75 -24.83 17.89 7.75
C HIS A 75 -24.18 18.17 9.11
N HIS A 76 -23.64 19.37 9.27
CA HIS A 76 -22.80 19.74 10.40
C HIS A 76 -23.59 20.54 11.44
N ALA A 77 -23.67 20.00 12.66
CA ALA A 77 -24.32 20.65 13.79
C ALA A 77 -23.29 21.31 14.71
N LEU A 78 -23.51 22.57 15.08
CA LEU A 78 -22.67 23.30 16.04
C LEU A 78 -23.31 23.37 17.43
N ASP A 79 -22.51 23.65 18.45
CA ASP A 79 -22.93 23.76 19.86
C ASP A 79 -23.96 24.88 20.09
N ASP A 80 -24.00 25.90 19.24
CA ASP A 80 -25.00 26.97 19.28
C ASP A 80 -26.39 26.56 18.75
N GLY A 81 -26.50 25.31 18.29
CA GLY A 81 -27.70 24.72 17.71
C GLY A 81 -27.90 25.01 16.23
N SER A 82 -26.97 25.68 15.57
CA SER A 82 -27.01 25.88 14.13
C SER A 82 -26.70 24.59 13.37
N LEU A 83 -27.36 24.43 12.22
CA LEU A 83 -27.16 23.31 11.29
C LEU A 83 -26.69 23.85 9.96
N HIS A 84 -25.60 23.29 9.45
CA HIS A 84 -24.98 23.67 8.20
C HIS A 84 -24.96 22.52 7.22
N ASP A 85 -25.61 22.71 6.07
CA ASP A 85 -25.57 21.75 4.95
C ASP A 85 -24.44 22.14 4.00
N ILE A 86 -23.37 21.39 4.04
CA ILE A 86 -22.21 21.57 3.18
C ILE A 86 -22.25 20.54 2.06
N GLN A 87 -22.42 21.01 0.83
CA GLN A 87 -22.31 20.17 -0.36
C GLN A 87 -21.25 20.76 -1.28
N SER A 88 -20.20 20.01 -1.53
CA SER A 88 -19.11 20.39 -2.42
C SER A 88 -18.85 19.34 -3.51
N PHE A 89 -18.45 19.82 -4.67
CA PHE A 89 -18.08 19.00 -5.82
C PHE A 89 -16.63 19.28 -6.19
N GLU A 90 -15.81 18.26 -6.11
CA GLU A 90 -14.41 18.33 -6.45
C GLU A 90 -14.15 17.64 -7.80
N ARG A 91 -13.31 18.27 -8.61
CA ARG A 91 -12.77 17.70 -9.85
C ARG A 91 -11.26 17.81 -9.82
N THR A 92 -10.59 16.69 -9.87
CA THR A 92 -9.12 16.63 -9.81
C THR A 92 -8.58 16.04 -11.10
N LEU A 93 -7.70 16.78 -11.73
CA LEU A 93 -6.85 16.32 -12.82
C LEU A 93 -5.42 16.19 -12.28
N ALA A 94 -4.86 14.98 -12.36
CA ALA A 94 -3.48 14.74 -11.97
C ALA A 94 -2.67 14.28 -13.18
N THR A 95 -1.60 15.01 -13.49
CA THR A 95 -0.60 14.65 -14.51
C THR A 95 0.65 14.16 -13.81
N GLY A 96 1.15 12.99 -14.21
CA GLY A 96 2.29 12.39 -13.52
C GLY A 96 3.26 11.65 -14.40
N HIS A 97 4.52 11.60 -13.91
CA HIS A 97 5.57 10.72 -14.44
C HIS A 97 6.17 9.94 -13.28
N ASN A 98 6.48 8.68 -13.51
CA ASN A 98 7.13 7.82 -12.52
C ASN A 98 8.20 6.97 -13.21
N HIS A 99 9.46 7.16 -12.81
CA HIS A 99 10.62 6.45 -13.31
C HIS A 99 11.14 5.50 -12.23
N LYS A 100 11.24 4.21 -12.56
CA LYS A 100 11.79 3.19 -11.67
C LYS A 100 13.00 2.55 -12.34
N LEU A 101 14.11 2.47 -11.62
CA LEU A 101 15.33 1.80 -12.04
C LEU A 101 15.73 0.76 -11.00
N ARG A 102 16.00 -0.46 -11.44
CA ARG A 102 16.60 -1.51 -10.60
C ARG A 102 17.81 -2.09 -11.29
N LEU A 103 18.90 -2.16 -10.54
CA LEU A 103 20.16 -2.76 -10.95
C LEU A 103 20.55 -3.78 -9.89
N SER A 104 20.84 -5.01 -10.28
CA SER A 104 21.42 -6.00 -9.36
C SER A 104 22.59 -6.67 -10.02
N ALA A 105 23.63 -6.91 -9.24
CA ALA A 105 24.81 -7.67 -9.65
C ALA A 105 25.18 -8.65 -8.54
N GLY A 106 25.50 -9.88 -8.91
CA GLY A 106 25.93 -10.90 -7.96
C GLY A 106 27.13 -11.66 -8.50
N TYR A 107 28.16 -11.82 -7.66
CA TYR A 107 29.35 -12.60 -7.96
C TYR A 107 29.44 -13.80 -7.02
N GLY A 108 29.44 -15.00 -7.60
CA GLY A 108 29.64 -16.26 -6.89
C GLY A 108 31.09 -16.67 -6.90
N PHE A 109 31.76 -16.66 -5.75
CA PHE A 109 33.13 -17.20 -5.57
C PHE A 109 33.08 -18.73 -5.61
N SER A 110 32.03 -19.31 -5.02
CA SER A 110 31.65 -20.74 -5.03
C SER A 110 30.15 -20.88 -4.81
N ASP A 111 29.61 -22.11 -4.80
CA ASP A 111 28.17 -22.36 -4.64
C ASP A 111 27.57 -21.76 -3.35
N ASN A 112 28.35 -21.71 -2.28
CA ASN A 112 27.92 -21.18 -0.99
C ASN A 112 28.65 -19.86 -0.61
N HIS A 113 29.34 -19.23 -1.55
CA HIS A 113 30.08 -18.01 -1.29
C HIS A 113 29.74 -16.97 -2.35
N ARG A 114 29.00 -15.94 -1.96
CA ARG A 114 28.44 -14.96 -2.89
C ARG A 114 28.39 -13.56 -2.31
N LEU A 115 28.70 -12.59 -3.15
CA LEU A 115 28.47 -11.17 -2.92
C LEU A 115 27.40 -10.68 -3.89
N SER A 116 26.42 -9.91 -3.43
CA SER A 116 25.42 -9.27 -4.27
C SER A 116 25.19 -7.82 -3.87
N LEU A 117 25.04 -6.97 -4.88
CA LEU A 117 24.71 -5.55 -4.76
C LEU A 117 23.43 -5.31 -5.51
N THR A 118 22.48 -4.63 -4.88
CA THR A 118 21.22 -4.19 -5.50
C THR A 118 21.06 -2.70 -5.29
N TYR A 119 20.70 -1.99 -6.35
CA TYR A 119 20.26 -0.61 -6.32
C TYR A 119 18.83 -0.51 -6.82
N TYR A 120 18.02 0.24 -6.12
CA TYR A 120 16.68 0.63 -6.53
C TYR A 120 16.54 2.16 -6.48
N GLY A 121 16.05 2.74 -7.56
CA GLY A 121 15.74 4.18 -7.65
C GLY A 121 14.31 4.38 -8.12
N ASN A 122 13.62 5.32 -7.49
CA ASN A 122 12.30 5.78 -7.93
C ASN A 122 12.28 7.31 -7.92
N TYR A 123 11.89 7.91 -9.04
CA TYR A 123 11.66 9.34 -9.18
C TYR A 123 10.28 9.56 -9.77
N ALA A 124 9.45 10.35 -9.09
CA ALA A 124 8.13 10.70 -9.57
C ALA A 124 7.94 12.21 -9.63
N THR A 125 7.06 12.65 -10.49
CA THR A 125 6.52 14.01 -10.52
C THR A 125 5.02 13.92 -10.63
N THR A 126 4.30 14.74 -9.86
CA THR A 126 2.84 14.81 -9.94
C THR A 126 2.41 16.28 -9.83
N ASP A 127 1.59 16.71 -10.77
CA ASP A 127 0.89 18.00 -10.79
C ASP A 127 -0.60 17.70 -10.66
N ASN A 128 -1.17 17.98 -9.48
CA ASN A 128 -2.60 17.83 -9.20
C ASN A 128 -3.27 19.19 -9.26
N ARG A 129 -4.32 19.29 -10.04
CA ARG A 129 -5.17 20.48 -10.15
C ARG A 129 -6.58 20.13 -9.74
N GLN A 130 -6.99 20.63 -8.60
CA GLN A 130 -8.31 20.41 -8.06
C GLN A 130 -9.13 21.70 -8.12
N ARG A 131 -10.36 21.58 -8.62
CA ARG A 131 -11.38 22.63 -8.57
C ARG A 131 -12.53 22.18 -7.68
N ILE A 132 -12.95 23.07 -6.80
CA ILE A 132 -14.02 22.86 -5.82
C ILE A 132 -15.16 23.82 -6.13
N THR A 133 -16.37 23.33 -6.13
CA THR A 133 -17.61 24.12 -6.38
C THR A 133 -18.72 23.66 -5.44
N GLY A 134 -19.74 24.50 -5.23
CA GLY A 134 -20.86 24.23 -4.32
C GLY A 134 -20.86 25.19 -3.14
N ALA A 135 -21.14 24.70 -1.94
CA ALA A 135 -21.09 25.48 -0.70
C ALA A 135 -19.67 26.01 -0.42
N ILE A 136 -18.67 25.28 -0.91
CA ILE A 136 -17.27 25.69 -0.91
C ILE A 136 -16.85 25.92 -2.35
N THR A 137 -16.19 27.06 -2.60
CA THR A 137 -15.67 27.36 -3.93
C THR A 137 -14.18 27.62 -3.84
N GLY A 138 -13.39 26.93 -4.69
CA GLY A 138 -11.95 27.12 -4.61
C GLY A 138 -11.15 26.32 -5.62
N ARG A 139 -9.85 26.47 -5.49
CA ARG A 139 -8.84 25.75 -6.25
C ARG A 139 -7.72 25.28 -5.32
N ASN A 140 -7.29 24.04 -5.51
CA ASN A 140 -6.18 23.47 -4.78
C ASN A 140 -5.22 22.83 -5.78
N ASP A 141 -4.03 23.40 -5.94
CA ASP A 141 -2.98 22.89 -6.82
C ASP A 141 -1.87 22.28 -5.95
N LEU A 142 -1.47 21.05 -6.24
CA LEU A 142 -0.42 20.34 -5.51
C LEU A 142 0.64 19.81 -6.48
N ASP A 143 1.85 20.31 -6.34
CA ASP A 143 3.04 19.81 -7.04
C ASP A 143 3.86 18.95 -6.10
N SER A 144 4.25 17.75 -6.55
CA SER A 144 5.06 16.80 -5.77
C SER A 144 6.16 16.19 -6.63
N LYS A 145 7.38 16.03 -6.05
CA LYS A 145 8.56 15.50 -6.74
C LYS A 145 9.35 14.54 -5.84
N PRO A 146 8.75 13.44 -5.38
CA PRO A 146 9.45 12.49 -4.52
C PRO A 146 10.52 11.71 -5.29
N TRP A 147 11.60 11.40 -4.60
CA TRP A 147 12.63 10.49 -5.05
C TRP A 147 13.11 9.57 -3.93
N LEU A 148 13.38 8.32 -4.32
CA LEU A 148 13.84 7.25 -3.45
C LEU A 148 15.10 6.64 -4.05
N HIS A 149 16.11 6.43 -3.23
CA HIS A 149 17.29 5.62 -3.55
C HIS A 149 17.44 4.57 -2.47
N ASP A 150 17.67 3.35 -2.88
CA ASP A 150 17.98 2.24 -1.99
C ASP A 150 19.18 1.45 -2.52
N VAL A 151 20.11 1.16 -1.65
CA VAL A 151 21.30 0.36 -1.95
C VAL A 151 21.43 -0.75 -0.94
N MET A 152 21.44 -2.00 -1.39
CA MET A 152 21.58 -3.16 -0.55
C MET A 152 22.80 -4.00 -0.96
N LEU A 153 23.64 -4.32 0.02
CA LEU A 153 24.79 -5.21 -0.11
C LEU A 153 24.53 -6.46 0.73
N ASP A 154 24.59 -7.63 0.12
CA ASP A 154 24.48 -8.94 0.77
C ASP A 154 25.72 -9.77 0.53
N TYR A 155 26.29 -10.33 1.59
CA TYR A 155 27.43 -11.24 1.53
C TYR A 155 27.13 -12.56 2.22
N LYS A 156 27.01 -13.61 1.43
CA LYS A 156 26.86 -14.99 1.92
C LYS A 156 28.22 -15.66 2.01
N MET A 157 28.58 -16.08 3.21
CA MET A 157 29.83 -16.76 3.53
C MET A 157 29.72 -18.28 3.31
N PRO A 158 30.86 -18.99 3.11
CA PRO A 158 30.88 -20.46 3.03
C PRO A 158 30.32 -21.15 4.27
N SER A 159 30.41 -20.54 5.43
CA SER A 159 29.83 -21.00 6.71
C SER A 159 28.30 -21.04 6.75
N GLY A 160 27.63 -20.48 5.73
CA GLY A 160 26.19 -20.27 5.73
C GLY A 160 25.73 -18.96 6.36
N THR A 161 26.67 -18.19 6.94
CA THR A 161 26.39 -16.85 7.47
C THR A 161 26.06 -15.89 6.33
N ASN A 162 25.00 -15.10 6.48
CA ASN A 162 24.68 -14.00 5.58
C ASN A 162 24.74 -12.69 6.37
N ILE A 163 25.56 -11.76 5.89
CA ILE A 163 25.69 -10.41 6.43
C ILE A 163 25.24 -9.43 5.36
N GLY A 164 24.46 -8.41 5.73
CA GLY A 164 24.03 -7.39 4.79
C GLY A 164 23.97 -6.00 5.39
N ALA A 165 24.01 -5.03 4.50
CA ALA A 165 23.82 -3.62 4.79
C ALA A 165 22.89 -3.02 3.74
N GLU A 166 21.99 -2.14 4.17
CA GLU A 166 21.01 -1.47 3.33
C GLU A 166 20.98 0.01 3.71
N TYR A 167 20.94 0.87 2.73
CA TYR A 167 20.76 2.31 2.92
C TYR A 167 19.63 2.81 2.03
N THR A 168 18.62 3.40 2.64
CA THR A 168 17.49 4.01 1.96
C THR A 168 17.50 5.52 2.20
N TYR A 169 17.42 6.28 1.12
CA TYR A 169 17.23 7.72 1.12
C TYR A 169 15.93 8.07 0.42
N TYR A 170 15.07 8.82 1.10
CA TYR A 170 13.83 9.35 0.54
C TYR A 170 13.75 10.85 0.75
N ASN A 171 13.29 11.59 -0.26
CA ASN A 171 13.01 13.01 -0.16
C ASN A 171 11.77 13.35 -0.98
N SER A 172 10.78 13.96 -0.35
CA SER A 172 9.50 14.32 -0.95
C SER A 172 9.20 15.80 -0.75
N PRO A 173 9.70 16.68 -1.62
CA PRO A 173 9.27 18.06 -1.65
C PRO A 173 7.88 18.15 -2.28
N GLN A 174 7.00 18.96 -1.67
CA GLN A 174 5.65 19.25 -2.14
C GLN A 174 5.37 20.73 -1.97
N THR A 175 4.63 21.30 -2.92
CA THR A 175 4.12 22.67 -2.86
C THR A 175 2.63 22.62 -3.11
N GLN A 176 1.84 23.10 -2.16
CA GLN A 176 0.39 23.22 -2.28
C GLN A 176 0.00 24.68 -2.30
N ARG A 177 -0.84 25.04 -3.24
CA ARG A 177 -1.49 26.35 -3.32
C ARG A 177 -2.99 26.17 -3.16
N LEU A 178 -3.56 26.72 -2.11
CA LEU A 178 -5.00 26.74 -1.87
C LEU A 178 -5.53 28.16 -1.95
N SER A 179 -6.60 28.34 -2.73
CA SER A 179 -7.42 29.56 -2.74
C SER A 179 -8.88 29.12 -2.68
N SER A 180 -9.59 29.46 -1.62
CA SER A 180 -10.96 29.02 -1.41
C SER A 180 -11.76 29.99 -0.57
N VAL A 181 -13.08 29.96 -0.78
CA VAL A 181 -14.07 30.71 -0.01
C VAL A 181 -15.04 29.71 0.60
N LEU A 182 -15.14 29.74 1.91
CA LEU A 182 -16.14 29.04 2.72
C LEU A 182 -17.19 30.05 3.19
N THR A 183 -18.25 29.56 3.83
CA THR A 183 -19.35 30.40 4.32
C THR A 183 -18.87 31.45 5.34
N ASP A 184 -17.88 31.10 6.16
CA ASP A 184 -17.41 31.86 7.33
C ASP A 184 -15.98 32.41 7.17
N ARG A 185 -15.22 31.96 6.17
CA ARG A 185 -13.80 32.33 6.01
C ARG A 185 -13.30 32.19 4.57
N GLU A 186 -12.22 32.91 4.31
CA GLU A 186 -11.42 32.78 3.08
C GLU A 186 -10.03 32.27 3.41
N LEU A 187 -9.54 31.31 2.62
CA LEU A 187 -8.18 30.78 2.71
C LEU A 187 -7.43 31.05 1.41
N ASN A 188 -6.27 31.67 1.51
CA ASN A 188 -5.40 31.92 0.36
C ASN A 188 -3.94 31.77 0.81
N TYR A 189 -3.33 30.62 0.52
CA TYR A 189 -1.98 30.34 0.97
C TYR A 189 -1.17 29.48 -0.01
N LEU A 190 0.13 29.54 0.15
CA LEU A 190 1.11 28.59 -0.36
C LEU A 190 1.71 27.85 0.83
N VAL A 191 1.80 26.54 0.76
CA VAL A 191 2.54 25.74 1.75
C VAL A 191 3.60 24.91 1.06
N ASN A 192 4.82 24.98 1.57
CA ASN A 192 5.94 24.16 1.16
C ASN A 192 6.15 23.05 2.21
N ASN A 193 5.92 21.82 1.80
CA ASN A 193 6.13 20.63 2.62
C ASN A 193 7.36 19.88 2.12
N ARG A 194 8.13 19.34 3.04
CA ARG A 194 9.26 18.46 2.70
C ARG A 194 9.40 17.39 3.76
N GLN A 195 9.48 16.16 3.33
CA GLN A 195 9.89 15.03 4.17
C GLN A 195 11.18 14.44 3.62
N ARG A 196 12.17 14.27 4.48
CA ARG A 196 13.43 13.61 4.15
C ARG A 196 13.69 12.48 5.15
N LEU A 197 13.97 11.29 4.62
CA LEU A 197 14.29 10.09 5.39
C LEU A 197 15.66 9.55 5.00
N ASP A 198 16.45 9.23 6.02
CA ASP A 198 17.72 8.51 5.92
C ASP A 198 17.59 7.24 6.78
N ILE A 199 17.60 6.04 6.17
CA ILE A 199 17.45 4.77 6.87
C ILE A 199 18.68 3.90 6.61
N TRP A 200 19.32 3.47 7.67
CA TRP A 200 20.42 2.51 7.67
C TRP A 200 19.97 1.21 8.32
N ARG A 201 20.24 0.09 7.67
CA ARG A 201 20.00 -1.23 8.20
C ARG A 201 21.23 -2.09 8.03
N VAL A 202 21.65 -2.77 9.09
CA VAL A 202 22.64 -3.83 9.05
C VAL A 202 22.08 -5.09 9.67
N TYR A 203 22.43 -6.24 9.13
CA TYR A 203 21.95 -7.51 9.66
C TYR A 203 22.95 -8.65 9.45
N ALA A 204 22.86 -9.63 10.34
CA ALA A 204 23.54 -10.90 10.22
C ALA A 204 22.57 -12.04 10.54
N ARG A 205 22.58 -13.09 9.75
CA ARG A 205 21.75 -14.28 9.93
C ARG A 205 22.52 -15.55 9.64
N GLN A 206 22.17 -16.59 10.38
CA GLN A 206 22.81 -17.89 10.27
C GLN A 206 21.75 -18.99 10.24
N GLU A 207 21.97 -19.99 9.39
CA GLU A 207 21.15 -21.20 9.31
C GLU A 207 22.06 -22.42 9.46
N HIS A 208 21.64 -23.36 10.30
CA HIS A 208 22.31 -24.64 10.51
C HIS A 208 21.37 -25.80 10.26
N SER A 209 21.83 -26.76 9.48
CA SER A 209 21.20 -28.08 9.39
C SER A 209 21.87 -29.01 10.41
N LEU A 210 21.08 -29.45 11.39
CA LEU A 210 21.55 -30.33 12.47
C LEU A 210 21.21 -31.79 12.16
N LYS A 211 21.84 -32.72 12.89
CA LYS A 211 21.53 -34.16 12.77
C LYS A 211 20.07 -34.47 13.07
N GLY A 212 19.52 -35.48 12.43
CA GLY A 212 18.16 -35.92 12.64
C GLY A 212 17.09 -35.02 12.02
N GLY A 213 17.43 -34.15 11.04
CA GLY A 213 16.49 -33.29 10.30
C GLY A 213 16.01 -32.06 11.10
N TRP A 214 16.77 -31.62 12.10
CA TRP A 214 16.59 -30.34 12.74
C TRP A 214 17.29 -29.23 11.98
N GLY A 215 16.66 -28.08 11.89
CA GLY A 215 17.26 -26.83 11.45
C GLY A 215 17.21 -25.80 12.58
N LEU A 216 18.28 -25.04 12.72
CA LEU A 216 18.37 -23.91 13.63
C LEU A 216 18.65 -22.66 12.80
N ASN A 217 17.92 -21.58 13.05
CA ASN A 217 18.13 -20.29 12.44
C ASN A 217 18.13 -19.21 13.52
N TYR A 218 19.02 -18.25 13.38
CA TYR A 218 19.09 -17.10 14.27
C TYR A 218 19.73 -15.91 13.57
N GLY A 219 19.50 -14.73 14.08
CA GLY A 219 20.06 -13.53 13.53
C GLY A 219 19.80 -12.30 14.36
N ALA A 220 20.42 -11.22 13.93
CA ALA A 220 20.26 -9.90 14.49
C ALA A 220 20.17 -8.87 13.38
N SER A 221 19.40 -7.81 13.59
CA SER A 221 19.43 -6.62 12.76
C SER A 221 19.38 -5.35 13.60
N TYR A 222 19.98 -4.29 13.06
CA TYR A 222 19.91 -2.95 13.60
C TYR A 222 19.46 -2.00 12.51
N ILE A 223 18.43 -1.21 12.81
CA ILE A 223 17.89 -0.19 11.91
C ILE A 223 17.99 1.15 12.61
N ARG A 224 18.50 2.14 11.91
CA ARG A 224 18.48 3.53 12.33
C ARG A 224 17.82 4.37 11.26
N SER A 225 16.73 5.07 11.61
CA SER A 225 16.07 6.03 10.75
C SER A 225 16.15 7.45 11.30
N THR A 226 16.21 8.40 10.39
CA THR A 226 16.14 9.83 10.69
C THR A 226 15.11 10.44 9.75
N ASP A 227 14.06 11.02 10.30
CA ASP A 227 13.04 11.80 9.60
C ASP A 227 13.28 13.29 9.87
N ASP A 228 13.40 14.09 8.80
CA ASP A 228 13.47 15.56 8.84
C ASP A 228 12.33 16.08 7.99
N SER A 229 11.26 16.52 8.67
CA SER A 229 10.02 17.00 8.04
C SER A 229 9.80 18.45 8.36
N ARG A 230 9.38 19.22 7.35
CA ARG A 230 9.10 20.66 7.46
C ARG A 230 7.84 21.01 6.73
N GLN A 231 7.10 21.96 7.30
CA GLN A 231 5.93 22.57 6.71
C GLN A 231 6.03 24.09 6.94
N GLU A 232 6.01 24.85 5.86
CA GLU A 232 6.16 26.32 5.88
C GLU A 232 5.01 26.94 5.08
N TYR A 233 4.16 27.70 5.77
CA TYR A 233 3.04 28.43 5.19
C TYR A 233 3.44 29.86 4.82
N GLU A 234 3.00 30.28 3.64
CA GLU A 234 3.10 31.67 3.16
C GLU A 234 1.68 32.12 2.82
N GLU A 235 1.23 33.21 3.46
CA GLU A 235 -0.03 33.86 3.10
C GLU A 235 0.11 34.60 1.77
N LEU A 236 -0.85 34.38 0.86
CA LEU A 236 -0.91 35.12 -0.39
C LEU A 236 -1.91 36.26 -0.24
N MET A 237 -1.43 37.53 -0.27
CA MET A 237 -2.33 38.67 -0.28
C MET A 237 -3.26 38.60 -1.50
N SER A 238 -4.54 38.96 -1.31
CA SER A 238 -5.49 39.10 -2.40
C SER A 238 -4.98 40.13 -3.41
N GLY A 239 -4.48 39.66 -4.56
CA GLY A 239 -3.86 40.50 -5.60
C GLY A 239 -2.54 39.98 -6.15
N GLN A 240 -1.86 39.05 -5.47
CA GLN A 240 -0.61 38.44 -5.96
C GLN A 240 -0.80 37.18 -6.83
N VAL A 241 -2.02 36.81 -7.16
CA VAL A 241 -2.26 35.68 -8.04
C VAL A 241 -1.97 36.07 -9.49
N THR A 242 -0.71 35.99 -9.87
CA THR A 242 -0.32 36.10 -11.28
C THR A 242 -0.83 34.87 -12.03
N SER A 243 -1.97 35.06 -12.69
CA SER A 243 -2.57 34.02 -13.54
C SER A 243 -1.71 33.77 -14.76
N ARG A 244 -1.37 32.50 -15.01
CA ARG A 244 -0.95 32.05 -16.34
C ARG A 244 -2.12 31.79 -17.31
N GLN A 245 -3.36 31.96 -16.87
CA GLN A 245 -4.56 31.94 -17.73
C GLN A 245 -5.71 32.73 -17.08
N GLY A 246 -6.13 33.78 -17.77
CA GLY A 246 -6.93 34.85 -17.24
C GLY A 246 -8.44 34.70 -17.32
N ASP A 247 -9.11 33.76 -16.66
CA ASP A 247 -10.57 33.73 -16.79
C ASP A 247 -11.44 33.59 -15.51
N MET A 248 -10.89 33.58 -14.31
CA MET A 248 -11.76 33.45 -13.11
C MET A 248 -11.44 34.31 -11.90
N LEU A 249 -10.42 35.15 -11.93
CA LEU A 249 -10.01 35.97 -10.78
C LEU A 249 -10.74 37.29 -10.66
N SER A 250 -11.56 37.65 -11.64
CA SER A 250 -12.36 38.87 -11.58
C SER A 250 -13.57 38.80 -10.64
N LEU A 251 -13.92 37.62 -10.15
CA LEU A 251 -15.06 37.43 -9.25
C LEU A 251 -14.70 37.58 -7.75
N LEU A 252 -13.43 37.54 -7.39
CA LEU A 252 -12.98 37.63 -5.98
C LEU A 252 -12.58 39.07 -5.56
N SER A 253 -12.54 40.03 -6.47
CA SER A 253 -12.02 41.36 -6.20
C SER A 253 -13.06 42.41 -5.78
N SER A 254 -14.31 42.03 -5.50
CA SER A 254 -15.39 43.04 -5.27
C SER A 254 -16.19 42.88 -3.97
N ASN A 255 -15.68 42.21 -2.94
CA ASN A 255 -16.36 42.23 -1.64
C ASN A 255 -15.59 43.07 -0.61
N ASP A 256 -16.08 44.28 -0.34
CA ASP A 256 -15.58 45.17 0.72
C ASP A 256 -15.87 44.65 2.17
N ASN A 257 -16.41 43.46 2.34
CA ASN A 257 -16.52 42.76 3.62
C ASN A 257 -15.50 41.61 3.65
N ALA A 258 -14.21 41.95 3.76
CA ALA A 258 -13.16 40.96 3.92
C ALA A 258 -13.36 40.19 5.24
N ASN A 259 -13.71 38.92 5.13
CA ASN A 259 -13.57 37.97 6.24
C ASN A 259 -12.11 38.02 6.74
N PRO A 260 -11.85 37.93 8.05
CA PRO A 260 -10.49 38.00 8.57
C PRO A 260 -9.65 36.87 7.95
N LEU A 261 -8.51 37.23 7.35
CA LEU A 261 -7.50 36.27 6.92
C LEU A 261 -7.03 35.46 8.14
N VAL A 262 -7.05 34.16 8.04
CA VAL A 262 -6.53 33.27 9.10
C VAL A 262 -5.02 33.37 9.10
N ASP A 263 -4.40 33.79 10.21
CA ASP A 263 -2.94 33.79 10.37
C ASP A 263 -2.43 32.31 10.37
N LEU A 264 -1.85 31.90 9.25
CA LEU A 264 -1.32 30.56 9.05
C LEU A 264 0.15 30.42 9.46
N SER A 265 0.83 31.51 9.83
CA SER A 265 2.24 31.43 10.24
C SER A 265 2.44 30.60 11.51
N ALA A 266 1.43 30.56 12.40
CA ALA A 266 1.40 29.70 13.58
C ALA A 266 1.28 28.19 13.25
N ARG A 267 0.98 27.85 12.00
CA ARG A 267 0.88 26.46 11.50
C ARG A 267 2.22 25.92 10.96
N ASN A 268 3.27 26.74 10.94
CA ASN A 268 4.59 26.27 10.55
C ASN A 268 5.08 25.18 11.51
N SER A 269 5.58 24.09 10.93
CA SER A 269 6.05 22.93 11.70
C SER A 269 7.41 22.46 11.18
N SER A 270 8.28 22.09 12.10
CA SER A 270 9.57 21.45 11.78
C SER A 270 9.85 20.38 12.81
N ALA A 271 10.02 19.15 12.37
CA ALA A 271 10.28 18.03 13.23
C ALA A 271 11.47 17.21 12.71
N LYS A 272 12.40 16.89 13.62
CA LYS A 272 13.49 15.95 13.36
C LYS A 272 13.40 14.80 14.34
N LYS A 273 13.04 13.62 13.84
CA LYS A 273 12.89 12.41 14.65
C LYS A 273 14.00 11.41 14.33
N ARG A 274 14.47 10.72 15.36
CA ARG A 274 15.43 9.62 15.22
C ARG A 274 14.84 8.39 15.89
N GLU A 275 14.97 7.27 15.20
CA GLU A 275 14.48 5.98 15.67
C GLU A 275 15.59 4.95 15.52
N ASN A 276 15.66 4.05 16.49
CA ASN A 276 16.58 2.92 16.47
C ASN A 276 15.80 1.65 16.80
N THR A 277 15.99 0.62 15.97
CA THR A 277 15.39 -0.70 16.20
C THR A 277 16.47 -1.75 16.25
N VAL A 278 16.51 -2.54 17.29
CA VAL A 278 17.32 -3.75 17.41
C VAL A 278 16.39 -4.94 17.38
N ASN A 279 16.61 -5.87 16.46
CA ASN A 279 15.83 -7.09 16.38
C ASN A 279 16.77 -8.30 16.52
N LEU A 280 16.45 -9.19 17.44
CA LEU A 280 17.15 -10.45 17.67
C LEU A 280 16.15 -11.59 17.48
N TYR A 281 16.49 -12.61 16.74
CA TYR A 281 15.61 -13.77 16.59
C TYR A 281 16.37 -15.09 16.68
N ALA A 282 15.66 -16.10 17.16
CA ALA A 282 16.08 -17.48 17.10
C ALA A 282 14.88 -18.37 16.79
N GLY A 283 15.10 -19.40 15.98
CA GLY A 283 14.06 -20.33 15.58
C GLY A 283 14.62 -21.69 15.26
N PHE A 284 13.74 -22.67 15.29
CA PHE A 284 14.06 -24.03 14.88
C PHE A 284 12.99 -24.55 13.91
N ASN A 285 13.40 -25.46 13.07
CA ASN A 285 12.50 -26.22 12.23
C ASN A 285 12.80 -27.72 12.32
N LYS A 286 11.77 -28.52 12.14
CA LYS A 286 11.86 -29.98 12.16
C LYS A 286 10.93 -30.58 11.13
N ASN A 287 11.48 -31.46 10.31
CA ASN A 287 10.72 -32.28 9.38
C ASN A 287 10.67 -33.71 9.91
N PHE A 288 9.46 -34.19 10.24
CA PHE A 288 9.19 -35.56 10.68
C PHE A 288 8.69 -36.38 9.50
N ASN A 289 9.60 -37.14 8.85
CA ASN A 289 9.31 -38.07 7.78
C ASN A 289 8.48 -37.48 6.62
N ASN A 290 8.65 -36.22 6.31
CA ASN A 290 7.89 -35.49 5.29
C ASN A 290 6.36 -35.48 5.51
N LYS A 291 5.90 -35.83 6.71
CA LYS A 291 4.47 -35.83 7.07
C LYS A 291 4.11 -34.69 8.00
N LEU A 292 5.02 -34.28 8.86
CA LEU A 292 4.82 -33.19 9.80
C LEU A 292 6.05 -32.28 9.77
N ILE A 293 5.84 -31.01 9.49
CA ILE A 293 6.87 -29.97 9.50
C ILE A 293 6.48 -28.95 10.56
N ILE A 294 7.38 -28.66 11.48
CA ILE A 294 7.21 -27.64 12.51
C ILE A 294 8.29 -26.60 12.31
N ASP A 295 7.90 -25.32 12.25
CA ASP A 295 8.80 -24.17 12.24
C ASP A 295 8.34 -23.22 13.36
N ALA A 296 9.21 -22.96 14.33
CA ALA A 296 8.92 -22.08 15.46
C ALA A 296 10.06 -21.11 15.64
N SER A 297 9.73 -19.84 15.90
CA SER A 297 10.72 -18.82 16.19
C SER A 297 10.20 -17.80 17.19
N LEU A 298 11.13 -17.14 17.86
CA LEU A 298 10.88 -16.00 18.73
C LEU A 298 11.81 -14.87 18.29
N ALA A 299 11.24 -13.71 18.01
CA ALA A 299 11.99 -12.48 17.84
C ALA A 299 11.76 -11.57 19.06
N ALA A 300 12.82 -10.88 19.48
CA ALA A 300 12.80 -9.81 20.45
C ALA A 300 13.19 -8.52 19.75
N GLU A 301 12.29 -7.58 19.69
CA GLU A 301 12.50 -6.28 19.08
C GLU A 301 12.55 -5.21 20.14
N TYR A 302 13.62 -4.43 20.17
CA TYR A 302 13.72 -3.22 20.98
C TYR A 302 13.61 -2.02 20.06
N TYR A 303 12.56 -1.24 20.25
CA TYR A 303 12.31 -0.01 19.51
C TYR A 303 12.52 1.21 20.40
N ASN A 304 13.32 2.17 19.97
CA ASN A 304 13.60 3.40 20.69
C ASN A 304 13.45 4.61 19.77
N SER A 305 12.60 5.54 20.15
CA SER A 305 12.39 6.83 19.49
C SER A 305 12.12 7.93 20.53
N THR A 306 11.85 9.13 20.06
CA THR A 306 11.39 10.23 20.94
C THR A 306 9.97 10.03 21.47
N ALA A 307 9.16 9.22 20.79
CA ALA A 307 7.75 8.97 21.13
C ALA A 307 7.57 7.64 21.89
N TRP A 308 8.33 6.60 21.52
CA TRP A 308 8.15 5.25 22.06
C TRP A 308 9.47 4.63 22.46
N ASN A 309 9.44 3.82 23.52
CA ASN A 309 10.60 3.08 24.01
C ASN A 309 10.10 1.76 24.60
N GLU A 310 10.14 0.69 23.78
CA GLU A 310 9.48 -0.57 24.13
C GLU A 310 10.23 -1.81 23.64
N TRP A 311 9.96 -2.94 24.32
CA TRP A 311 10.34 -4.27 23.90
C TRP A 311 9.13 -5.03 23.40
N ASN A 312 9.22 -5.58 22.18
CA ASN A 312 8.20 -6.43 21.57
C ASN A 312 8.70 -7.86 21.47
N TRP A 313 7.88 -8.80 21.91
CA TRP A 313 8.15 -10.22 21.80
C TRP A 313 7.26 -10.79 20.71
N LEU A 314 7.87 -11.30 19.63
CA LEU A 314 7.19 -11.69 18.42
C LEU A 314 7.34 -13.22 18.18
N PRO A 315 6.56 -14.07 18.88
CA PRO A 315 6.54 -15.50 18.65
C PRO A 315 5.87 -15.83 17.32
N THR A 316 6.40 -16.86 16.61
CA THR A 316 5.76 -17.45 15.43
C THR A 316 5.81 -18.96 15.53
N LEU A 317 4.73 -19.63 15.11
CA LEU A 317 4.63 -21.07 15.00
C LEU A 317 3.91 -21.43 13.70
N ASN A 318 4.56 -22.24 12.86
CA ASN A 318 3.95 -22.83 11.68
C ASN A 318 4.04 -24.36 11.78
N VAL A 319 2.90 -25.01 11.66
CA VAL A 319 2.80 -26.48 11.65
C VAL A 319 2.15 -26.91 10.35
N THR A 320 2.88 -27.64 9.53
CA THR A 320 2.35 -28.23 8.28
C THR A 320 2.24 -29.72 8.45
N TYR A 321 1.03 -30.25 8.30
CA TYR A 321 0.74 -31.67 8.38
C TYR A 321 0.20 -32.19 7.03
N LEU A 322 0.79 -33.26 6.54
CA LEU A 322 0.42 -33.93 5.29
C LEU A 322 -0.19 -35.28 5.62
N PRO A 323 -1.50 -35.35 5.94
CA PRO A 323 -2.17 -36.62 6.38
C PRO A 323 -2.22 -37.67 5.28
N ALA A 324 -2.35 -37.25 4.02
CA ALA A 324 -2.42 -38.12 2.85
C ALA A 324 -1.95 -37.36 1.61
N GLU A 325 -1.72 -38.08 0.52
CA GLU A 325 -1.37 -37.47 -0.76
C GLU A 325 -2.45 -36.48 -1.21
N GLY A 326 -2.01 -35.30 -1.61
CA GLY A 326 -2.89 -34.20 -2.02
C GLY A 326 -3.59 -33.45 -0.88
N HIS A 327 -3.31 -33.78 0.38
CA HIS A 327 -3.90 -33.12 1.54
C HIS A 327 -2.84 -32.43 2.37
N VAL A 328 -3.03 -31.12 2.61
CA VAL A 328 -2.14 -30.29 3.43
C VAL A 328 -2.97 -29.55 4.46
N LEU A 329 -2.62 -29.68 5.73
CA LEU A 329 -3.16 -28.90 6.83
C LEU A 329 -2.05 -28.01 7.39
N GLN A 330 -2.26 -26.69 7.43
CA GLN A 330 -1.28 -25.74 7.92
C GLN A 330 -1.90 -24.85 8.99
N LEU A 331 -1.34 -24.93 10.20
CA LEU A 331 -1.62 -24.00 11.30
C LEU A 331 -0.50 -22.94 11.33
N SER A 332 -0.88 -21.67 11.36
CA SER A 332 0.05 -20.56 11.58
C SER A 332 -0.45 -19.71 12.74
N VAL A 333 0.42 -19.44 13.70
CA VAL A 333 0.18 -18.55 14.85
C VAL A 333 1.34 -17.58 14.91
N GLY A 334 1.06 -16.29 15.13
CA GLY A 334 2.11 -15.28 15.22
C GLY A 334 1.63 -13.98 15.82
N SER A 335 2.60 -13.12 16.09
CA SER A 335 2.37 -11.74 16.48
C SER A 335 3.22 -10.80 15.63
N ASP A 336 2.78 -9.55 15.52
CA ASP A 336 3.45 -8.49 14.78
C ASP A 336 3.23 -7.14 15.44
N THR A 337 4.13 -6.19 15.20
CA THR A 337 4.00 -4.80 15.63
C THR A 337 4.00 -3.91 14.39
N SER A 338 3.01 -3.02 14.29
CA SER A 338 2.91 -2.03 13.24
C SER A 338 3.17 -0.63 13.80
N TYR A 339 4.06 0.11 13.15
CA TYR A 339 4.38 1.48 13.54
C TYR A 339 3.67 2.47 12.63
N PRO A 340 3.11 3.58 13.19
CA PRO A 340 2.48 4.62 12.38
C PRO A 340 3.45 5.25 11.37
N GLU A 341 2.88 5.85 10.33
CA GLU A 341 3.65 6.61 9.35
C GLU A 341 4.37 7.80 10.02
N TYR A 342 5.55 8.17 9.50
CA TYR A 342 6.35 9.25 10.08
C TYR A 342 5.61 10.58 10.14
N TRP A 343 4.80 10.90 9.12
CA TRP A 343 4.01 12.12 9.10
C TRP A 343 2.83 12.09 10.08
N ALA A 344 2.19 10.94 10.28
CA ALA A 344 1.01 10.80 11.14
C ALA A 344 1.28 11.12 12.61
N VAL A 345 2.53 10.95 13.06
CA VAL A 345 2.97 11.22 14.45
C VAL A 345 3.64 12.59 14.62
N GLN A 346 3.50 13.48 13.65
CA GLN A 346 4.01 14.85 13.74
C GLN A 346 2.89 15.81 14.14
N ASP A 347 3.27 16.94 14.70
CA ASP A 347 2.34 18.03 14.96
C ASP A 347 2.28 18.93 13.72
N PHE A 348 1.29 18.68 12.87
CA PHE A 348 1.05 19.48 11.68
C PHE A 348 -0.45 19.55 11.39
N ILE A 349 -0.86 20.56 10.64
CA ILE A 349 -2.19 20.71 10.07
C ILE A 349 -2.04 21.02 8.59
N THR A 350 -2.80 20.31 7.74
CA THR A 350 -2.96 20.65 6.34
C THR A 350 -4.45 20.66 5.98
N TYR A 351 -4.81 21.34 4.90
CA TYR A 351 -6.20 21.56 4.55
C TYR A 351 -6.55 20.81 3.25
N SER A 352 -7.77 20.24 3.22
CA SER A 352 -8.42 19.72 2.02
C SER A 352 -9.84 20.28 1.91
N ASN A 353 -10.58 19.89 0.86
CA ASN A 353 -11.95 20.36 0.60
C ASN A 353 -12.11 21.88 0.81
N GLY A 354 -11.18 22.66 0.22
CA GLY A 354 -11.18 24.12 0.34
C GLY A 354 -10.98 24.67 1.75
N GLY A 355 -10.43 23.86 2.69
CA GLY A 355 -10.18 24.26 4.06
C GLY A 355 -11.31 23.97 5.05
N TYR A 356 -12.37 23.30 4.60
CA TYR A 356 -13.38 22.75 5.49
C TYR A 356 -12.85 21.51 6.21
N ASP A 357 -12.04 20.70 5.55
CA ASP A 357 -11.38 19.55 6.13
C ASP A 357 -9.97 19.90 6.60
N GLU A 358 -9.66 19.62 7.86
CA GLU A 358 -8.32 19.67 8.43
C GLU A 358 -7.74 18.26 8.56
N ILE A 359 -6.56 18.02 8.00
CA ILE A 359 -5.80 16.79 8.20
C ILE A 359 -4.75 17.07 9.27
N VAL A 360 -4.88 16.42 10.41
CA VAL A 360 -4.10 16.71 11.62
C VAL A 360 -3.25 15.50 11.99
N GLY A 361 -1.97 15.73 12.27
CA GLY A 361 -1.10 14.73 12.83
C GLY A 361 -1.41 14.44 14.31
N ASN A 362 -0.95 13.29 14.82
CA ASN A 362 -1.17 12.88 16.21
C ASN A 362 0.13 12.41 16.88
N PRO A 363 0.86 13.30 17.58
CA PRO A 363 2.09 12.91 18.30
C PRO A 363 1.89 11.88 19.40
N ALA A 364 0.65 11.69 19.89
CA ALA A 364 0.30 10.71 20.92
C ALA A 364 -0.06 9.32 20.37
N LEU A 365 -0.02 9.16 19.04
CA LEU A 365 -0.35 7.91 18.39
C LEU A 365 0.64 6.80 18.80
N LYS A 366 0.11 5.63 19.15
CA LYS A 366 0.89 4.46 19.61
C LYS A 366 1.04 3.42 18.49
N PRO A 367 2.09 2.58 18.52
CA PRO A 367 2.16 1.36 17.71
C PRO A 367 1.01 0.40 18.01
N SER A 368 0.65 -0.41 17.01
CA SER A 368 -0.34 -1.48 17.18
C SER A 368 0.33 -2.83 17.32
N HIS A 369 -0.22 -3.71 18.16
CA HIS A 369 0.26 -5.07 18.36
C HIS A 369 -0.79 -6.08 17.89
N GLU A 370 -0.46 -6.87 16.86
CA GLU A 370 -1.35 -7.89 16.32
C GLU A 370 -0.96 -9.28 16.82
N TYR A 371 -1.96 -10.06 17.22
CA TYR A 371 -1.88 -11.48 17.48
C TYR A 371 -2.81 -12.21 16.51
N SER A 372 -2.29 -13.18 15.77
CA SER A 372 -3.06 -13.87 14.74
C SER A 372 -2.89 -15.38 14.78
N ALA A 373 -3.94 -16.08 14.39
CA ALA A 373 -3.96 -17.51 14.17
C ALA A 373 -4.73 -17.85 12.91
N SER A 374 -4.23 -18.77 12.09
CA SER A 374 -4.94 -19.24 10.91
C SER A 374 -4.73 -20.72 10.69
N LEU A 375 -5.77 -21.39 10.21
CA LEU A 375 -5.77 -22.78 9.79
C LEU A 375 -6.14 -22.85 8.31
N THR A 376 -5.23 -23.37 7.49
CA THR A 376 -5.44 -23.60 6.06
C THR A 376 -5.49 -25.09 5.77
N TYR A 377 -6.53 -25.54 5.07
CA TYR A 377 -6.65 -26.90 4.59
C TYR A 377 -6.70 -26.91 3.06
N VAL A 378 -5.72 -27.56 2.45
CA VAL A 378 -5.72 -27.85 1.01
C VAL A 378 -6.17 -29.29 0.81
N MET A 379 -7.27 -29.48 0.10
CA MET A 379 -7.86 -30.78 -0.19
C MET A 379 -7.62 -31.17 -1.64
N LYS A 380 -7.04 -32.36 -1.86
CA LYS A 380 -6.75 -32.95 -3.19
C LYS A 380 -5.88 -32.01 -4.06
N ASN A 381 -4.93 -31.26 -3.46
CA ASN A 381 -4.10 -30.25 -4.13
C ASN A 381 -4.92 -29.23 -4.95
N LYS A 382 -6.16 -28.97 -4.57
CA LYS A 382 -7.11 -28.29 -5.44
C LYS A 382 -8.02 -27.30 -4.71
N TYR A 383 -8.68 -27.75 -3.65
CA TYR A 383 -9.62 -26.95 -2.89
C TYR A 383 -8.92 -26.36 -1.69
N VAL A 384 -9.10 -25.08 -1.45
CA VAL A 384 -8.47 -24.37 -0.33
C VAL A 384 -9.55 -23.84 0.60
N PHE A 385 -9.43 -24.18 1.88
CA PHE A 385 -10.25 -23.65 2.97
C PHE A 385 -9.34 -23.00 3.98
N ARG A 386 -9.68 -21.80 4.42
CA ARG A 386 -8.91 -21.07 5.44
C ARG A 386 -9.84 -20.44 6.44
N GLY A 387 -9.54 -20.65 7.73
CA GLY A 387 -10.12 -19.89 8.82
C GLY A 387 -9.03 -19.07 9.52
N TRP A 388 -9.35 -17.87 9.99
CA TRP A 388 -8.40 -17.05 10.75
C TRP A 388 -9.10 -16.22 11.79
N PHE A 389 -8.32 -15.84 12.79
CA PHE A 389 -8.68 -14.84 13.79
C PHE A 389 -7.47 -13.95 14.03
N SER A 390 -7.69 -12.64 14.16
CA SER A 390 -6.70 -11.69 14.64
C SER A 390 -7.30 -10.75 15.68
N TYR A 391 -6.45 -10.34 16.60
CA TYR A 391 -6.69 -9.31 17.61
C TYR A 391 -5.56 -8.30 17.53
N THR A 392 -5.89 -7.04 17.29
CA THR A 392 -4.93 -5.95 17.22
C THR A 392 -5.20 -4.96 18.33
N ASP A 393 -4.29 -4.87 19.28
CA ASP A 393 -4.31 -3.92 20.37
C ASP A 393 -3.78 -2.56 19.92
N ASP A 394 -4.26 -1.45 20.52
CA ASP A 394 -3.93 -0.08 20.11
C ASP A 394 -4.05 0.14 18.57
N HIS A 395 -5.05 -0.47 17.93
CA HIS A 395 -5.24 -0.40 16.49
C HIS A 395 -5.41 1.05 16.03
N PHE A 396 -4.48 1.56 15.22
CA PHE A 396 -4.56 2.94 14.73
C PHE A 396 -5.13 3.02 13.32
N MET A 397 -5.99 4.02 13.12
CA MET A 397 -6.50 4.35 11.79
C MET A 397 -6.91 5.83 11.70
N GLN A 398 -7.00 6.34 10.49
CA GLN A 398 -7.50 7.69 10.25
C GLN A 398 -9.03 7.70 10.32
N THR A 399 -9.55 8.65 11.09
CA THR A 399 -10.98 8.88 11.27
C THR A 399 -11.34 10.30 10.90
N LEU A 400 -12.59 10.54 10.55
CA LEU A 400 -13.15 11.86 10.35
C LEU A 400 -14.06 12.20 11.53
N TYR A 401 -13.99 13.42 12.03
CA TYR A 401 -14.84 13.94 13.07
C TYR A 401 -15.27 15.37 12.77
N GLN A 402 -16.58 15.63 12.77
CA GLN A 402 -17.17 16.96 12.66
C GLN A 402 -17.09 17.64 14.02
N ARG A 403 -16.38 18.77 14.09
CA ARG A 403 -16.23 19.52 15.34
C ARG A 403 -17.53 20.26 15.65
N SER A 404 -17.93 20.28 16.92
CA SER A 404 -19.14 20.99 17.34
C SER A 404 -18.90 22.47 17.69
N ASP A 405 -17.64 22.86 17.92
CA ASP A 405 -17.24 24.21 18.28
C ASP A 405 -16.94 25.12 17.08
N GLU A 406 -16.66 24.53 15.90
CA GLU A 406 -16.43 25.27 14.67
C GLU A 406 -16.81 24.49 13.43
N LEU A 407 -17.07 25.19 12.32
CA LEU A 407 -17.47 24.58 11.05
C LEU A 407 -16.25 23.95 10.33
N THR A 408 -15.75 22.84 10.89
CA THR A 408 -14.56 22.13 10.43
C THR A 408 -14.70 20.64 10.67
N GLU A 409 -14.26 19.84 9.69
CA GLU A 409 -14.09 18.39 9.81
C GLU A 409 -12.61 18.07 10.03
N THR A 410 -12.33 17.22 11.01
CA THR A 410 -10.96 16.84 11.35
C THR A 410 -10.69 15.40 10.92
N PHE A 411 -9.74 15.21 10.02
CA PHE A 411 -9.14 13.92 9.70
C PHE A 411 -7.93 13.70 10.59
N ARG A 412 -8.01 12.74 11.50
CA ARG A 412 -6.93 12.46 12.45
C ARG A 412 -6.71 10.96 12.61
N TRP A 413 -5.47 10.55 12.73
CA TRP A 413 -5.12 9.21 13.15
C TRP A 413 -5.36 9.07 14.66
N VAL A 414 -6.10 8.05 15.06
CA VAL A 414 -6.40 7.73 16.47
C VAL A 414 -6.13 6.26 16.71
N ASN A 415 -5.79 5.88 17.95
CA ASN A 415 -5.79 4.50 18.36
C ASN A 415 -7.19 4.12 18.85
N PHE A 416 -7.65 2.96 18.42
CA PHE A 416 -8.78 2.26 19.03
C PHE A 416 -8.26 1.33 20.12
N ASP A 417 -9.04 1.04 21.16
CA ASP A 417 -8.66 0.05 22.19
C ASP A 417 -8.23 -1.24 21.51
N PHE A 418 -9.03 -1.72 20.55
CA PHE A 418 -8.67 -2.88 19.73
C PHE A 418 -9.48 -3.00 18.42
N GLN A 419 -8.92 -3.79 17.52
CA GLN A 419 -9.62 -4.39 16.39
C GLN A 419 -9.62 -5.91 16.52
N GLN A 420 -10.77 -6.54 16.28
CA GLN A 420 -10.90 -7.99 16.14
C GLN A 420 -11.36 -8.34 14.74
N GLN A 421 -10.78 -9.38 14.18
CA GLN A 421 -11.18 -9.90 12.87
C GLN A 421 -11.22 -11.41 12.92
N ALA A 422 -12.33 -12.01 12.46
CA ALA A 422 -12.45 -13.45 12.22
C ALA A 422 -12.95 -13.69 10.82
N GLY A 423 -12.41 -14.68 10.12
CA GLY A 423 -12.81 -14.94 8.75
C GLY A 423 -12.75 -16.40 8.34
N LEU A 424 -13.53 -16.70 7.32
CA LEU A 424 -13.53 -18.00 6.63
C LEU A 424 -13.42 -17.73 5.12
N MET A 425 -12.60 -18.52 4.43
CA MET A 425 -12.44 -18.44 2.99
C MET A 425 -12.47 -19.85 2.39
N ALA A 426 -13.13 -19.99 1.25
CA ALA A 426 -13.11 -21.16 0.41
C ALA A 426 -12.75 -20.75 -1.02
N ALA A 427 -11.77 -21.45 -1.62
CA ALA A 427 -11.41 -21.33 -3.02
C ALA A 427 -11.62 -22.67 -3.74
N VAL A 428 -12.45 -22.64 -4.78
CA VAL A 428 -12.90 -23.80 -5.54
C VAL A 428 -12.56 -23.61 -7.00
N PRO A 429 -11.58 -24.34 -7.55
CA PRO A 429 -11.29 -24.29 -8.97
C PRO A 429 -12.35 -25.05 -9.76
N LEU A 430 -12.77 -24.50 -10.88
CA LEU A 430 -13.74 -25.01 -11.82
C LEU A 430 -13.02 -25.39 -13.13
N ARG A 431 -13.34 -26.54 -13.72
CA ARG A 431 -12.78 -26.97 -15.01
C ARG A 431 -13.80 -27.74 -15.81
N LEU A 432 -13.93 -27.38 -17.10
CA LEU A 432 -14.73 -28.10 -18.08
C LEU A 432 -13.87 -28.38 -19.30
N GLY A 433 -13.53 -29.65 -19.51
CA GLY A 433 -12.65 -30.04 -20.61
C GLY A 433 -11.31 -29.28 -20.59
N GLY A 434 -10.81 -28.98 -21.78
CA GLY A 434 -9.57 -28.20 -21.96
C GLY A 434 -9.80 -26.75 -22.41
N TRP A 435 -11.04 -26.29 -22.43
CA TRP A 435 -11.42 -24.97 -22.94
C TRP A 435 -11.83 -23.98 -21.86
N TYR A 436 -12.25 -24.45 -20.67
CA TYR A 436 -12.65 -23.61 -19.57
C TYR A 436 -11.88 -23.94 -18.29
N SER A 437 -11.35 -22.89 -17.65
CA SER A 437 -10.87 -22.94 -16.28
C SER A 437 -11.39 -21.73 -15.52
N GLY A 438 -11.83 -21.94 -14.28
CA GLY A 438 -12.32 -20.90 -13.41
C GLY A 438 -11.88 -21.12 -11.98
N ASN A 439 -12.09 -20.10 -11.16
CA ASN A 439 -11.87 -20.15 -9.72
C ASN A 439 -12.95 -19.32 -9.02
N LEU A 440 -13.72 -19.98 -8.16
CA LEU A 440 -14.67 -19.32 -7.27
C LEU A 440 -14.03 -19.18 -5.89
N THR A 441 -13.92 -17.95 -5.40
CA THR A 441 -13.48 -17.66 -4.03
C THR A 441 -14.61 -16.96 -3.28
N ALA A 442 -14.98 -17.52 -2.14
CA ALA A 442 -15.94 -16.92 -1.20
C ALA A 442 -15.23 -16.67 0.13
N THR A 443 -15.33 -15.45 0.63
CA THR A 443 -14.72 -15.02 1.89
C THR A 443 -15.78 -14.32 2.74
N GLY A 444 -15.94 -14.76 3.98
CA GLY A 444 -16.72 -14.07 5.01
C GLY A 444 -15.78 -13.54 6.09
N VAL A 445 -15.92 -12.28 6.46
CA VAL A 445 -15.10 -11.63 7.49
C VAL A 445 -16.01 -10.92 8.49
N TRP A 446 -15.91 -11.28 9.75
CA TRP A 446 -16.46 -10.50 10.84
C TRP A 446 -15.38 -9.56 11.36
N LEU A 447 -15.72 -8.28 11.46
CA LEU A 447 -14.83 -7.20 11.88
C LEU A 447 -15.48 -6.47 13.06
N ARG A 448 -14.70 -6.13 14.11
CA ARG A 448 -15.12 -5.31 15.24
C ARG A 448 -14.03 -4.32 15.60
N HIS A 449 -14.44 -3.05 15.76
CA HIS A 449 -13.61 -1.98 16.28
C HIS A 449 -14.21 -1.50 17.60
N LYS A 450 -13.37 -1.31 18.60
CA LYS A 450 -13.78 -0.77 19.89
C LYS A 450 -12.80 0.30 20.34
N ASP A 451 -13.38 1.38 20.87
CA ASP A 451 -12.67 2.44 21.57
C ASP A 451 -13.54 2.93 22.73
N SER A 452 -12.97 3.04 23.92
CA SER A 452 -13.67 3.53 25.12
C SER A 452 -13.75 5.04 25.17
N ASP A 453 -12.93 5.75 24.41
CA ASP A 453 -12.75 7.21 24.46
C ASP A 453 -12.65 7.88 23.07
N PHE A 454 -13.41 7.38 22.11
CA PHE A 454 -13.44 7.94 20.75
C PHE A 454 -14.13 9.32 20.76
N TYR A 455 -13.36 10.41 20.77
CA TYR A 455 -13.88 11.79 20.87
C TYR A 455 -14.95 11.95 21.96
N ASP A 456 -14.68 11.46 23.16
CA ASP A 456 -15.60 11.42 24.33
C ASP A 456 -16.88 10.59 24.10
N ILE A 457 -16.90 9.73 23.10
CA ILE A 457 -18.05 8.89 22.73
C ILE A 457 -17.66 7.41 22.80
N PRO A 458 -18.32 6.55 23.60
CA PRO A 458 -18.07 5.12 23.55
C PRO A 458 -18.34 4.55 22.15
N PHE A 459 -17.36 3.84 21.60
CA PHE A 459 -17.39 3.30 20.24
C PHE A 459 -17.22 1.77 20.29
N ASP A 460 -18.22 1.04 19.84
CA ASP A 460 -18.17 -0.42 19.69
C ASP A 460 -19.01 -0.82 18.47
N ARG A 461 -18.35 -1.08 17.35
CA ARG A 461 -19.02 -1.40 16.08
C ARG A 461 -18.50 -2.69 15.50
N SER A 462 -19.41 -3.52 15.00
CA SER A 462 -19.07 -4.74 14.30
C SER A 462 -19.90 -4.94 13.04
N LYS A 463 -19.33 -5.66 12.07
CA LYS A 463 -19.99 -5.98 10.80
C LYS A 463 -19.48 -7.31 10.24
N LEU A 464 -20.37 -8.04 9.61
CA LEU A 464 -20.05 -9.18 8.77
C LEU A 464 -19.97 -8.70 7.31
N LEU A 465 -18.83 -8.93 6.67
CA LEU A 465 -18.53 -8.64 5.27
C LEU A 465 -18.41 -9.94 4.50
N GLY A 466 -19.06 -10.01 3.33
CA GLY A 466 -18.88 -11.09 2.35
C GLY A 466 -18.16 -10.57 1.11
N ILE A 467 -17.17 -11.29 0.61
CA ILE A 467 -16.48 -11.02 -0.66
C ILE A 467 -16.56 -12.27 -1.52
N PHE A 468 -17.08 -12.14 -2.73
CA PHE A 468 -17.22 -13.22 -3.70
C PHE A 468 -16.50 -12.83 -4.97
N THR A 469 -15.58 -13.69 -5.41
CA THR A 469 -14.81 -13.48 -6.65
C THR A 469 -14.96 -14.72 -7.53
N LEU A 470 -15.33 -14.51 -8.77
CA LEU A 470 -15.37 -15.54 -9.80
C LEU A 470 -14.44 -15.14 -10.95
N LYS A 471 -13.38 -15.90 -11.15
CA LYS A 471 -12.46 -15.75 -12.29
C LYS A 471 -12.75 -16.81 -13.31
N ASN A 472 -12.84 -16.44 -14.59
CA ASN A 472 -13.12 -17.35 -15.68
C ASN A 472 -12.14 -17.12 -16.83
N GLU A 473 -11.61 -18.22 -17.37
CA GLU A 473 -10.76 -18.24 -18.54
C GLU A 473 -11.32 -19.23 -19.56
N PHE A 474 -11.52 -18.76 -20.78
CA PHE A 474 -11.99 -19.54 -21.91
C PHE A 474 -10.89 -19.62 -22.97
N THR A 475 -10.32 -20.80 -23.17
CA THR A 475 -9.34 -21.05 -24.23
C THR A 475 -10.07 -21.18 -25.58
N ILE A 476 -10.05 -20.11 -26.35
CA ILE A 476 -10.71 -20.03 -27.67
C ILE A 476 -9.88 -20.75 -28.75
N SER A 477 -8.56 -20.60 -28.68
CA SER A 477 -7.62 -21.25 -29.58
C SER A 477 -6.32 -21.61 -28.86
N LYS A 478 -5.69 -22.71 -29.30
CA LYS A 478 -4.38 -23.16 -28.77
C LYS A 478 -3.21 -22.73 -29.64
N ARG A 479 -3.45 -22.43 -30.90
CA ARG A 479 -2.42 -22.04 -31.91
C ARG A 479 -3.04 -21.11 -32.97
N PRO A 480 -2.82 -19.77 -32.89
CA PRO A 480 -2.20 -19.07 -31.75
C PRO A 480 -3.02 -19.26 -30.47
N GLU A 481 -2.38 -19.09 -29.30
CA GLU A 481 -3.09 -19.18 -28.03
C GLU A 481 -3.95 -17.93 -27.83
N ILE A 482 -5.27 -18.13 -27.78
CA ILE A 482 -6.23 -17.05 -27.51
C ILE A 482 -7.04 -17.44 -26.29
N VAL A 483 -7.01 -16.58 -25.26
CA VAL A 483 -7.74 -16.75 -24.01
C VAL A 483 -8.64 -15.54 -23.79
N LEU A 484 -9.93 -15.79 -23.58
CA LEU A 484 -10.88 -14.79 -23.09
C LEU A 484 -10.99 -14.96 -21.57
N SER A 485 -10.82 -13.87 -20.82
CA SER A 485 -11.07 -13.81 -19.38
C SER A 485 -12.31 -12.99 -19.11
N LEU A 486 -13.15 -13.45 -18.17
CA LEU A 486 -14.31 -12.72 -17.66
C LEU A 486 -14.37 -12.91 -16.15
N ASP A 487 -14.02 -11.86 -15.42
CA ASP A 487 -13.88 -11.90 -13.97
C ASP A 487 -14.94 -11.03 -13.30
N GLY A 488 -15.52 -11.53 -12.22
CA GLY A 488 -16.49 -10.82 -11.42
C GLY A 488 -16.11 -10.80 -9.95
N GLN A 489 -16.33 -9.68 -9.28
CA GLN A 489 -16.18 -9.54 -7.86
C GLN A 489 -17.34 -8.74 -7.29
N VAL A 490 -17.84 -9.15 -6.13
CA VAL A 490 -18.83 -8.40 -5.35
C VAL A 490 -18.46 -8.46 -3.88
N GLN A 491 -18.63 -7.35 -3.19
CA GLN A 491 -18.56 -7.27 -1.73
C GLN A 491 -19.86 -6.72 -1.15
N THR A 492 -20.22 -7.23 0.02
CA THR A 492 -21.35 -6.71 0.78
C THR A 492 -20.96 -5.45 1.55
N LYS A 493 -21.91 -4.84 2.24
CA LYS A 493 -21.64 -3.70 3.13
C LYS A 493 -20.57 -4.05 4.17
N ALA A 494 -19.68 -3.09 4.47
CA ALA A 494 -18.61 -3.21 5.45
C ALA A 494 -18.57 -2.00 6.40
N ILE A 495 -17.62 -2.02 7.33
CA ILE A 495 -17.24 -0.86 8.16
C ILE A 495 -15.71 -0.69 8.12
N GLN A 496 -15.27 0.54 8.29
CA GLN A 496 -13.88 0.89 8.49
C GLN A 496 -13.81 2.02 9.52
N GLY A 497 -13.49 1.66 10.77
CA GLY A 497 -13.61 2.61 11.90
C GLY A 497 -15.02 3.15 12.01
N ASN A 498 -15.16 4.47 11.94
CA ASN A 498 -16.45 5.15 11.98
C ASN A 498 -17.16 5.23 10.63
N TYR A 499 -16.52 4.83 9.51
CA TYR A 499 -17.15 4.80 8.19
C TYR A 499 -18.01 3.55 7.99
N ASP A 500 -19.19 3.75 7.39
CA ASP A 500 -19.95 2.71 6.74
C ASP A 500 -19.61 2.64 5.25
N LEU A 501 -19.35 1.44 4.75
CA LEU A 501 -19.00 1.18 3.37
C LEU A 501 -20.13 0.43 2.68
N PRO A 502 -20.77 0.97 1.64
CA PRO A 502 -21.81 0.27 0.89
C PRO A 502 -21.26 -0.94 0.14
N ALA A 503 -22.17 -1.77 -0.35
CA ALA A 503 -21.81 -2.87 -1.24
C ALA A 503 -21.30 -2.32 -2.57
N ALA A 504 -20.29 -3.00 -3.13
CA ALA A 504 -19.70 -2.66 -4.42
C ALA A 504 -19.36 -3.93 -5.19
N GLY A 505 -19.18 -3.81 -6.50
CA GLY A 505 -18.80 -4.93 -7.33
C GLY A 505 -18.26 -4.47 -8.68
N ARG A 506 -17.56 -5.36 -9.35
CA ARG A 506 -17.02 -5.07 -10.69
C ARG A 506 -17.03 -6.31 -11.57
N VAL A 507 -17.04 -6.07 -12.86
CA VAL A 507 -16.84 -7.08 -13.89
C VAL A 507 -15.73 -6.61 -14.82
N ASP A 508 -14.74 -7.46 -15.01
CA ASP A 508 -13.58 -7.24 -15.85
C ASP A 508 -13.59 -8.24 -17.01
N ALA A 509 -13.19 -7.81 -18.20
CA ALA A 509 -13.03 -8.67 -19.36
C ALA A 509 -11.68 -8.45 -20.05
N ALA A 510 -11.08 -9.51 -20.58
CA ALA A 510 -9.86 -9.38 -21.35
C ALA A 510 -9.75 -10.48 -22.41
N VAL A 511 -9.13 -10.14 -23.55
CA VAL A 511 -8.69 -11.08 -24.56
C VAL A 511 -7.18 -11.04 -24.63
N GLN A 512 -6.55 -12.19 -24.45
CA GLN A 512 -5.11 -12.34 -24.53
C GLN A 512 -4.75 -13.22 -25.73
N LEU A 513 -3.83 -12.76 -26.55
CA LEU A 513 -3.24 -13.46 -27.67
C LEU A 513 -1.76 -13.69 -27.41
N LYS A 514 -1.32 -14.96 -27.38
CA LYS A 514 0.11 -15.30 -27.37
C LYS A 514 0.51 -15.88 -28.72
N PHE A 515 1.54 -15.29 -29.29
CA PHE A 515 1.99 -15.60 -30.65
C PHE A 515 3.52 -15.59 -30.76
N LEU A 516 4.07 -15.79 -31.95
CA LEU A 516 5.45 -16.07 -32.26
C LEU A 516 5.94 -17.43 -31.69
N LYS A 517 7.12 -17.86 -32.15
CA LYS A 517 7.74 -19.12 -31.70
C LYS A 517 7.94 -19.09 -30.17
N ASN A 518 7.53 -20.16 -29.51
CA ASN A 518 7.57 -20.30 -28.04
C ASN A 518 6.72 -19.25 -27.28
N LYS A 519 5.67 -18.69 -27.90
CA LYS A 519 4.75 -17.71 -27.29
C LYS A 519 5.48 -16.50 -26.71
N ARG A 520 6.52 -16.03 -27.42
CA ARG A 520 7.39 -14.93 -26.97
C ARG A 520 6.70 -13.57 -26.96
N ALA A 521 5.65 -13.40 -27.75
CA ALA A 521 4.87 -12.16 -27.78
C ALA A 521 3.49 -12.39 -27.20
N THR A 522 3.06 -11.46 -26.35
CA THR A 522 1.73 -11.42 -25.76
C THR A 522 1.09 -10.07 -26.05
N LEU A 523 -0.10 -10.10 -26.61
CA LEU A 523 -0.98 -8.93 -26.75
C LEU A 523 -2.22 -9.19 -25.89
N LYS A 524 -2.58 -8.24 -25.03
CA LYS A 524 -3.78 -8.31 -24.22
C LYS A 524 -4.57 -7.03 -24.39
N VAL A 525 -5.84 -7.15 -24.71
CA VAL A 525 -6.83 -6.07 -24.69
C VAL A 525 -7.75 -6.33 -23.51
N TYR A 526 -8.05 -5.31 -22.72
CA TYR A 526 -8.88 -5.48 -21.52
C TYR A 526 -9.85 -4.31 -21.34
N CYS A 527 -10.90 -4.59 -20.59
CA CYS A 527 -11.82 -3.62 -20.05
C CYS A 527 -12.05 -3.96 -18.57
N ASN A 528 -11.55 -3.12 -17.67
CA ASN A 528 -11.76 -3.26 -16.24
C ASN A 528 -12.95 -2.39 -15.82
N ASP A 529 -13.71 -2.87 -14.83
CA ASP A 529 -14.91 -2.23 -14.30
C ASP A 529 -15.90 -1.81 -15.41
N MET A 530 -16.30 -2.78 -16.24
CA MET A 530 -17.14 -2.56 -17.43
C MET A 530 -18.41 -1.75 -17.15
N PHE A 531 -18.93 -1.84 -15.92
CA PHE A 531 -20.20 -1.22 -15.54
C PHE A 531 -20.04 0.00 -14.63
N GLU A 532 -18.79 0.40 -14.32
CA GLU A 532 -18.46 1.55 -13.45
C GLU A 532 -19.09 1.43 -12.05
N THR A 533 -18.98 0.24 -11.45
CA THR A 533 -19.62 -0.11 -10.17
C THR A 533 -18.64 -0.50 -9.07
N SER A 534 -17.34 -0.33 -9.30
CA SER A 534 -16.30 -0.72 -8.33
C SER A 534 -16.09 0.30 -7.21
N HIS A 535 -16.59 1.53 -7.37
CA HIS A 535 -16.42 2.57 -6.36
C HIS A 535 -17.20 2.25 -5.08
N ILE A 536 -16.63 2.69 -3.98
CA ILE A 536 -17.24 2.61 -2.64
C ILE A 536 -17.49 4.04 -2.19
N ASP A 537 -18.73 4.38 -1.87
CA ASP A 537 -19.15 5.68 -1.38
C ASP A 537 -19.24 5.63 0.16
N PRO A 538 -18.15 5.95 0.90
CA PRO A 538 -18.14 5.90 2.34
C PRO A 538 -19.05 6.98 2.92
N TYR A 539 -19.68 6.66 4.03
CA TYR A 539 -20.47 7.63 4.78
C TYR A 539 -20.33 7.39 6.29
N ILE A 540 -20.59 8.43 7.07
CA ILE A 540 -20.68 8.37 8.53
C ILE A 540 -22.07 8.80 8.94
N ARG A 541 -22.76 7.99 9.72
CA ARG A 541 -24.00 8.31 10.42
C ARG A 541 -23.93 7.72 11.81
N PHE A 542 -23.25 8.44 12.68
CA PHE A 542 -22.94 7.94 14.01
C PHE A 542 -22.92 9.08 15.03
N ARG A 543 -23.84 9.04 15.99
CA ARG A 543 -23.90 9.97 17.13
C ARG A 543 -23.76 11.45 16.77
N GLY A 544 -24.63 11.94 15.89
CA GLY A 544 -24.64 13.34 15.46
C GLY A 544 -23.66 13.68 14.35
N GLN A 545 -22.80 12.77 13.96
CA GLN A 545 -21.92 12.92 12.79
C GLN A 545 -22.67 12.48 11.53
N ASP A 546 -22.76 13.33 10.52
CA ASP A 546 -23.38 13.00 9.22
C ASP A 546 -22.50 13.52 8.07
N PHE A 547 -21.82 12.59 7.45
CA PHE A 547 -20.89 12.81 6.34
C PHE A 547 -21.14 11.77 5.25
N GLY A 548 -21.01 12.16 4.00
CA GLY A 548 -21.08 11.27 2.85
C GLY A 548 -20.12 11.70 1.75
N MET A 549 -19.51 10.72 1.08
CA MET A 549 -18.66 10.96 -0.06
C MET A 549 -19.07 10.03 -1.20
N LYS A 550 -19.31 10.60 -2.38
CA LYS A 550 -19.47 9.83 -3.63
C LYS A 550 -18.27 10.05 -4.53
N MET A 551 -17.71 8.97 -5.02
CA MET A 551 -16.56 8.97 -5.90
C MET A 551 -16.97 8.55 -7.32
N SER A 552 -16.37 9.17 -8.34
CA SER A 552 -16.53 8.66 -9.70
C SER A 552 -15.74 7.36 -9.89
N SER A 553 -16.34 6.43 -10.59
CA SER A 553 -15.65 5.26 -11.14
C SER A 553 -15.68 5.37 -12.67
N PHE A 554 -14.55 5.08 -13.29
CA PHE A 554 -14.43 5.05 -14.74
C PHE A 554 -13.96 3.67 -15.17
N ARG A 555 -14.56 3.13 -16.22
CA ARG A 555 -14.02 1.93 -16.83
C ARG A 555 -12.65 2.22 -17.44
N HIS A 556 -11.79 1.23 -17.38
CA HIS A 556 -10.46 1.26 -17.96
C HIS A 556 -10.41 0.32 -19.17
N VAL A 557 -10.17 0.86 -20.35
CA VAL A 557 -9.96 0.07 -21.56
C VAL A 557 -8.50 0.21 -21.94
N GLY A 558 -7.80 -0.91 -22.08
CA GLY A 558 -6.37 -0.83 -22.34
C GLY A 558 -5.84 -1.96 -23.20
N VAL A 559 -4.60 -1.74 -23.64
CA VAL A 559 -3.84 -2.69 -24.43
C VAL A 559 -2.46 -2.85 -23.80
N THR A 560 -2.04 -4.09 -23.60
CA THR A 560 -0.66 -4.39 -23.22
C THR A 560 0.00 -5.22 -24.32
N PHE A 561 1.26 -4.93 -24.56
CA PHE A 561 2.14 -5.74 -25.39
C PHE A 561 3.40 -6.10 -24.62
N SER A 562 3.77 -7.37 -24.67
CA SER A 562 5.08 -7.81 -24.16
C SER A 562 5.78 -8.71 -25.18
N TYR A 563 7.11 -8.58 -25.21
CA TYR A 563 7.98 -9.46 -25.99
C TYR A 563 9.16 -9.93 -25.13
N ALA A 564 9.22 -11.25 -24.91
CA ALA A 564 10.27 -11.90 -24.13
C ALA A 564 11.28 -12.61 -25.05
N PHE A 565 12.55 -12.46 -24.77
CA PHE A 565 13.63 -13.17 -25.48
C PHE A 565 14.48 -14.00 -24.52
N GLY A 566 15.08 -15.07 -25.01
CA GLY A 566 15.99 -15.93 -24.25
C GLY A 566 15.32 -16.67 -23.08
N SER A 567 14.05 -17.06 -23.16
CA SER A 567 13.31 -17.72 -22.07
C SER A 567 13.30 -16.89 -20.76
N TYR A 568 13.06 -15.61 -20.90
CA TYR A 568 12.99 -14.67 -19.78
C TYR A 568 11.98 -15.13 -18.73
N LYS A 569 12.39 -15.05 -17.46
CA LYS A 569 11.53 -15.12 -16.28
C LYS A 569 11.88 -13.94 -15.41
N GLU A 570 10.89 -13.20 -14.98
CA GLU A 570 11.09 -12.12 -14.02
C GLU A 570 11.68 -12.68 -12.73
N LYS A 571 12.75 -12.06 -12.24
CA LYS A 571 13.31 -12.41 -10.93
C LYS A 571 12.49 -11.74 -9.85
N GLU A 572 12.18 -12.49 -8.81
CA GLU A 572 11.69 -11.90 -7.56
C GLU A 572 12.85 -11.17 -6.87
N HIS A 573 12.59 -9.97 -6.42
CA HIS A 573 13.52 -9.14 -5.68
C HIS A 573 12.90 -8.76 -4.33
N LYS A 574 13.75 -8.52 -3.34
CA LYS A 574 13.32 -7.88 -2.11
C LYS A 574 12.84 -6.46 -2.46
N GLU A 575 11.61 -6.15 -2.12
CA GLU A 575 11.09 -4.81 -2.24
C GLU A 575 11.64 -3.93 -1.10
N VAL A 576 11.84 -2.66 -1.38
CA VAL A 576 12.18 -1.65 -0.37
C VAL A 576 10.96 -1.45 0.53
N ASP A 577 11.14 -1.49 1.84
CA ASP A 577 10.05 -1.21 2.76
C ASP A 577 9.78 0.30 2.80
N THR A 578 8.70 0.69 2.14
CA THR A 578 8.22 2.08 2.06
C THR A 578 6.92 2.30 2.83
N SER A 579 6.47 1.31 3.61
CA SER A 579 5.15 1.28 4.26
C SER A 579 4.87 2.48 5.17
N ARG A 580 5.89 3.10 5.74
CA ARG A 580 5.77 4.22 6.67
C ARG A 580 5.94 5.61 6.05
N PHE A 581 6.26 5.74 4.75
CA PHE A 581 6.57 7.05 4.16
C PHE A 581 6.18 7.24 2.68
N MET A 582 5.81 6.19 1.97
CA MET A 582 5.47 6.27 0.56
C MET A 582 4.22 5.43 0.28
N LYS A 583 3.07 6.09 0.12
CA LYS A 583 1.80 5.48 -0.27
C LYS A 583 1.34 5.96 -1.62
#